data_4d3cb8a79a6479eea1f40448631ee363
#
_entry.id   4d3cb8a79a6479eea1f40448631ee363
#
_cell.length_a   1.000
_cell.length_b   1.000
_cell.length_c   1.000
_cell.angle_alpha   90.00
_cell.angle_beta   90.00
_cell.angle_gamma   90.00
#
_symmetry.space_group_name_H-M   'P 1'
#
loop_
_entity.id
_entity.type
_entity.pdbx_description
1 polymer ?
#
loop_
_entity_poly.entity_id
_entity_poly.type
_entity_poly.pdbx_seq_one_letter_code
_entity_poly.pdbx_strand_id
1 'polypeptide(L)'
;MLSYLICRKCLLILFSTLIFSACKKEISKTVEIPEEISTAVVSAASIGVCDYDLNESTLTSTGWTKRFEDNFSTNLNQWNVWTGGAYNNELQFYQLPNLVLSNGILSIVAKRETVTGATLPTDPTPKTFEFTSGRVESKTNFSASQSTPKVRMISRIKLPAGYGMWPAFWSYGDPWPTQGEIDIMEARGNEPFKYQTAYWYGRRAGVNIANNTEGYVTSDISLTDCWHVFEVIWEKNTLTWLLDGQVVVTKSGGWIPNFYRKTERITLNLAVGGGFFGNPPPSSIVTGTMQVDWVKVFTSN
;
A
#
# COMPACT_ATOMS: atom_id res chain seq x y z
N MET A 1 -32.69 -14.90 46.32
CA MET A 1 -33.77 -13.93 46.67
C MET A 1 -33.83 -12.97 45.50
N LEU A 2 -34.78 -12.79 44.78
CA LEU A 2 -36.17 -12.95 44.38
C LEU A 2 -36.16 -12.54 42.88
N SER A 3 -36.46 -13.33 41.89
CA SER A 3 -37.75 -13.76 41.31
C SER A 3 -38.78 -12.66 41.12
N TYR A 4 -39.20 -12.47 39.85
CA TYR A 4 -40.56 -12.34 39.31
C TYR A 4 -40.44 -11.86 37.85
N LEU A 5 -40.76 -12.59 36.81
CA LEU A 5 -41.94 -13.33 36.32
C LEU A 5 -43.06 -12.42 35.75
N ILE A 6 -43.27 -12.56 34.43
CA ILE A 6 -44.49 -12.67 33.62
C ILE A 6 -45.36 -11.42 33.43
N CYS A 7 -45.69 -11.08 32.16
CA CYS A 7 -47.05 -11.18 31.65
C CYS A 7 -47.19 -11.11 30.13
N ARG A 8 -47.82 -12.13 29.58
CA ARG A 8 -48.43 -12.25 28.23
C ARG A 8 -49.70 -11.38 28.15
N LYS A 9 -49.96 -10.82 26.99
CA LYS A 9 -51.37 -10.74 26.47
C LYS A 9 -51.34 -10.73 24.94
N CYS A 10 -51.90 -11.81 24.37
CA CYS A 10 -52.46 -11.90 23.03
C CYS A 10 -53.75 -11.07 22.95
N LEU A 11 -53.97 -10.44 21.79
CA LEU A 11 -55.35 -10.09 21.41
C LEU A 11 -55.52 -10.32 19.90
N LEU A 12 -56.31 -11.33 19.59
CA LEU A 12 -56.92 -11.60 18.28
C LEU A 12 -58.17 -10.71 18.15
N ILE A 13 -58.39 -10.08 16.99
CA ILE A 13 -59.74 -9.70 16.56
C ILE A 13 -59.88 -9.93 15.06
N LEU A 14 -61.04 -10.57 14.78
CA LEU A 14 -61.61 -11.14 13.59
C LEU A 14 -61.91 -10.18 12.42
N PHE A 15 -61.94 -10.83 11.26
CA PHE A 15 -62.73 -10.68 10.02
C PHE A 15 -63.82 -9.61 9.93
N SER A 16 -63.79 -8.95 8.77
CA SER A 16 -65.04 -8.61 8.07
C SER A 16 -64.75 -8.47 6.55
N THR A 17 -65.35 -9.39 5.81
CA THR A 17 -65.48 -9.42 4.33
C THR A 17 -66.57 -8.45 3.90
N LEU A 18 -66.31 -7.64 2.88
CA LEU A 18 -67.37 -7.01 2.07
C LEU A 18 -67.04 -7.16 0.58
N ILE A 19 -67.86 -7.96 -0.07
CA ILE A 19 -67.92 -8.17 -1.50
C ILE A 19 -68.79 -7.03 -2.09
N PHE A 20 -68.26 -6.27 -3.06
CA PHE A 20 -69.08 -5.55 -4.04
C PHE A 20 -68.61 -5.87 -5.44
N SER A 21 -69.55 -6.51 -6.16
CA SER A 21 -69.48 -6.76 -7.59
C SER A 21 -70.08 -5.53 -8.30
N ALA A 22 -69.41 -5.02 -9.36
CA ALA A 22 -70.11 -4.63 -10.57
C ALA A 22 -69.20 -3.97 -11.63
N CYS A 23 -69.36 -4.48 -12.80
CA CYS A 23 -69.32 -3.91 -14.14
C CYS A 23 -67.97 -3.68 -14.85
N LYS A 24 -67.82 -4.52 -15.84
CA LYS A 24 -66.94 -4.43 -17.02
C LYS A 24 -67.15 -3.12 -17.80
N LYS A 25 -66.06 -2.48 -18.18
CA LYS A 25 -65.97 -1.78 -19.46
C LYS A 25 -64.56 -1.99 -20.01
N GLU A 26 -64.44 -2.83 -21.03
CA GLU A 26 -63.23 -2.99 -21.82
C GLU A 26 -62.98 -1.68 -22.59
N ILE A 27 -61.78 -1.14 -22.41
CA ILE A 27 -61.15 -0.24 -23.36
C ILE A 27 -59.76 -0.78 -23.56
N SER A 28 -59.62 -1.50 -24.70
CA SER A 28 -58.30 -1.88 -25.22
C SER A 28 -57.58 -0.59 -25.62
N LYS A 29 -56.57 -0.20 -24.81
CA LYS A 29 -55.47 0.66 -25.25
C LYS A 29 -54.22 -0.17 -25.20
N THR A 30 -53.72 -0.49 -26.38
CA THR A 30 -52.35 -0.96 -26.57
C THR A 30 -51.40 0.10 -25.97
N VAL A 31 -50.84 -0.21 -24.82
CA VAL A 31 -49.72 0.55 -24.25
C VAL A 31 -48.47 0.02 -24.98
N GLU A 32 -47.90 0.85 -25.84
CA GLU A 32 -46.55 0.65 -26.35
C GLU A 32 -45.61 0.64 -25.14
N ILE A 33 -44.95 -0.49 -24.90
CA ILE A 33 -43.87 -0.63 -23.92
C ILE A 33 -42.67 0.17 -24.47
N PRO A 34 -42.20 1.20 -23.77
CA PRO A 34 -40.97 1.85 -24.23
C PRO A 34 -39.84 0.84 -24.28
N GLU A 35 -39.05 0.88 -25.34
CA GLU A 35 -37.83 0.15 -25.55
C GLU A 35 -36.98 0.16 -24.28
N GLU A 36 -36.54 -1.01 -23.81
CA GLU A 36 -35.58 -1.13 -22.72
C GLU A 36 -34.35 -0.29 -23.09
N ILE A 37 -34.11 0.75 -22.34
CA ILE A 37 -32.83 1.45 -22.33
C ILE A 37 -31.85 0.44 -21.74
N SER A 38 -31.12 -0.26 -22.62
CA SER A 38 -29.94 -1.04 -22.24
C SER A 38 -28.98 -0.07 -21.56
N THR A 39 -29.02 -0.03 -20.24
CA THR A 39 -27.96 0.58 -19.46
C THR A 39 -26.73 -0.28 -19.72
N ALA A 40 -25.80 0.21 -20.53
CA ALA A 40 -24.49 -0.37 -20.63
C ALA A 40 -23.93 -0.43 -19.21
N VAL A 41 -23.81 -1.64 -18.67
CA VAL A 41 -23.07 -1.88 -17.43
C VAL A 41 -21.64 -1.53 -17.78
N VAL A 42 -21.19 -0.35 -17.41
CA VAL A 42 -19.76 -0.02 -17.42
C VAL A 42 -19.15 -0.97 -16.43
N SER A 43 -18.53 -2.04 -16.91
CA SER A 43 -17.73 -2.95 -16.11
C SER A 43 -16.70 -2.07 -15.39
N ALA A 44 -16.69 -2.12 -14.07
CA ALA A 44 -15.61 -1.50 -13.32
C ALA A 44 -14.29 -2.05 -13.90
N ALA A 45 -13.36 -1.14 -14.25
CA ALA A 45 -12.07 -1.57 -14.77
C ALA A 45 -11.41 -2.48 -13.72
N SER A 46 -10.86 -3.61 -14.19
CA SER A 46 -10.12 -4.54 -13.33
C SER A 46 -8.95 -3.81 -12.68
N ILE A 47 -8.77 -3.96 -11.37
CA ILE A 47 -7.64 -3.40 -10.62
C ILE A 47 -6.44 -4.35 -10.75
N GLY A 48 -5.34 -3.80 -11.27
CA GLY A 48 -4.11 -4.54 -11.52
C GLY A 48 -4.00 -5.04 -12.98
N VAL A 49 -2.80 -4.90 -13.53
CA VAL A 49 -2.44 -5.36 -14.88
C VAL A 49 -1.11 -6.08 -14.82
N CYS A 50 -1.11 -7.37 -15.18
CA CYS A 50 0.12 -8.17 -15.16
C CYS A 50 1.18 -7.60 -16.11
N ASP A 51 2.42 -7.52 -15.62
CA ASP A 51 3.58 -6.98 -16.34
C ASP A 51 3.39 -5.55 -16.86
N TYR A 52 2.55 -4.76 -16.15
CA TYR A 52 2.35 -3.35 -16.47
C TYR A 52 3.68 -2.59 -16.49
N ASP A 53 3.82 -1.67 -17.43
CA ASP A 53 4.93 -0.74 -17.48
C ASP A 53 4.44 0.70 -17.67
N LEU A 54 5.19 1.64 -17.13
CA LEU A 54 4.85 3.05 -17.12
C LEU A 54 5.05 3.66 -18.51
N ASN A 55 4.01 4.28 -19.06
CA ASN A 55 4.16 5.12 -20.25
C ASN A 55 4.66 6.53 -19.86
N GLU A 56 5.97 6.71 -19.83
CA GLU A 56 6.58 7.99 -19.46
C GLU A 56 6.21 9.13 -20.41
N SER A 57 5.97 8.85 -21.70
CA SER A 57 5.60 9.90 -22.65
C SER A 57 4.23 10.52 -22.31
N THR A 58 3.32 9.73 -21.76
CA THR A 58 2.05 10.23 -21.23
C THR A 58 2.26 11.15 -20.03
N LEU A 59 3.17 10.80 -19.11
CA LEU A 59 3.48 11.69 -17.98
C LEU A 59 4.09 13.01 -18.44
N THR A 60 5.09 12.96 -19.29
CA THR A 60 5.77 14.17 -19.77
C THR A 60 4.84 15.08 -20.58
N SER A 61 3.97 14.51 -21.41
CA SER A 61 2.96 15.29 -22.16
C SER A 61 1.91 15.97 -21.28
N THR A 62 1.70 15.46 -20.06
CA THR A 62 0.78 16.03 -19.05
C THR A 62 1.50 16.93 -18.02
N GLY A 63 2.74 17.35 -18.30
CA GLY A 63 3.46 18.34 -17.51
C GLY A 63 4.32 17.77 -16.38
N TRP A 64 4.52 16.46 -16.31
CA TRP A 64 5.44 15.86 -15.36
C TRP A 64 6.89 15.90 -15.87
N THR A 65 7.81 16.21 -14.99
CA THR A 65 9.26 16.24 -15.27
C THR A 65 9.95 15.22 -14.40
N LYS A 66 10.71 14.30 -15.02
CA LYS A 66 11.49 13.29 -14.28
C LYS A 66 12.64 13.97 -13.52
N ARG A 67 12.80 13.65 -12.24
CA ARG A 67 13.81 14.21 -11.33
C ARG A 67 14.78 13.18 -10.80
N PHE A 68 14.36 11.93 -10.76
CA PHE A 68 15.17 10.82 -10.29
C PHE A 68 14.82 9.56 -11.07
N GLU A 69 15.82 8.73 -11.33
CA GLU A 69 15.68 7.41 -11.89
C GLU A 69 16.83 6.52 -11.45
N ASP A 70 16.52 5.30 -11.05
CA ASP A 70 17.48 4.21 -10.95
C ASP A 70 16.84 2.95 -11.55
N ASN A 71 17.52 2.35 -12.51
CA ASN A 71 17.15 1.09 -13.17
C ASN A 71 18.05 -0.06 -12.73
N PHE A 72 18.83 0.12 -11.67
CA PHE A 72 19.69 -0.88 -11.03
C PHE A 72 20.67 -1.60 -11.96
N SER A 73 21.03 -0.97 -13.07
CA SER A 73 21.87 -1.58 -14.11
C SER A 73 23.33 -1.74 -13.73
N THR A 74 23.84 -0.91 -12.78
CA THR A 74 25.28 -0.84 -12.50
C THR A 74 25.66 -1.00 -11.03
N ASN A 75 25.04 -0.24 -10.12
CA ASN A 75 25.44 -0.18 -8.72
C ASN A 75 24.33 0.44 -7.84
N LEU A 76 24.58 0.52 -6.53
CA LEU A 76 23.71 1.17 -5.55
C LEU A 76 24.21 2.55 -5.11
N ASN A 77 24.93 3.28 -5.96
CA ASN A 77 25.54 4.55 -5.57
C ASN A 77 24.52 5.66 -5.23
N GLN A 78 23.30 5.53 -5.69
CA GLN A 78 22.19 6.45 -5.35
C GLN A 78 21.51 6.11 -4.02
N TRP A 79 21.94 5.03 -3.36
CA TRP A 79 21.30 4.47 -2.17
C TRP A 79 22.26 4.38 -0.99
N ASN A 80 21.72 4.58 0.20
CA ASN A 80 22.32 4.17 1.46
C ASN A 80 21.82 2.77 1.79
N VAL A 81 22.72 1.88 2.16
CA VAL A 81 22.38 0.53 2.62
C VAL A 81 22.19 0.54 4.12
N TRP A 82 21.03 0.09 4.59
CA TRP A 82 20.79 -0.10 5.99
C TRP A 82 21.52 -1.36 6.48
N THR A 83 22.23 -1.26 7.60
CA THR A 83 22.91 -2.39 8.23
C THR A 83 22.51 -2.45 9.71
N GLY A 84 21.89 -3.55 10.12
CA GLY A 84 21.36 -3.73 11.49
C GLY A 84 19.98 -4.37 11.49
N GLY A 85 19.46 -4.60 12.70
CA GLY A 85 18.06 -4.95 12.89
C GLY A 85 17.13 -3.77 12.57
N ALA A 86 15.85 -3.95 12.78
CA ALA A 86 14.82 -2.95 12.54
C ALA A 86 13.78 -2.94 13.66
N TYR A 87 12.78 -2.08 13.49
CA TYR A 87 11.69 -1.86 14.43
C TYR A 87 10.62 -2.97 14.34
N ASN A 88 9.48 -2.80 15.00
CA ASN A 88 8.27 -3.63 14.83
C ASN A 88 8.45 -5.13 15.12
N ASN A 89 9.45 -5.51 15.93
CA ASN A 89 9.81 -6.90 16.21
C ASN A 89 10.16 -7.72 14.94
N GLU A 90 10.61 -7.05 13.90
CA GLU A 90 11.07 -7.71 12.68
C GLU A 90 12.21 -8.70 12.99
N LEU A 91 12.26 -9.80 12.26
CA LEU A 91 13.11 -10.95 12.58
C LEU A 91 14.46 -10.95 11.84
N GLN A 92 14.64 -10.11 10.82
CA GLN A 92 15.85 -10.06 10.01
C GLN A 92 16.86 -9.04 10.52
N PHE A 93 18.11 -9.30 10.17
CA PHE A 93 19.21 -8.34 10.12
C PHE A 93 19.36 -7.87 8.67
N TYR A 94 19.30 -6.58 8.41
CA TYR A 94 19.54 -6.01 7.09
C TYR A 94 21.03 -5.88 6.82
N GLN A 95 21.47 -6.29 5.61
CA GLN A 95 22.87 -6.23 5.20
C GLN A 95 23.04 -6.19 3.68
N LEU A 96 24.18 -5.68 3.22
CA LEU A 96 24.51 -5.53 1.79
C LEU A 96 24.46 -6.87 0.99
N PRO A 97 24.94 -8.04 1.50
CA PRO A 97 24.90 -9.29 0.74
C PRO A 97 23.50 -9.80 0.35
N ASN A 98 22.46 -9.19 0.89
CA ASN A 98 21.07 -9.50 0.54
C ASN A 98 20.51 -8.59 -0.57
N LEU A 99 21.32 -7.67 -1.10
CA LEU A 99 21.00 -6.77 -2.20
C LEU A 99 21.79 -7.21 -3.43
N VAL A 100 21.12 -7.89 -4.35
CA VAL A 100 21.77 -8.49 -5.53
C VAL A 100 21.33 -7.74 -6.78
N LEU A 101 22.30 -7.20 -7.52
CA LEU A 101 22.06 -6.56 -8.82
C LEU A 101 22.37 -7.55 -9.94
N SER A 102 21.41 -7.78 -10.81
CA SER A 102 21.58 -8.64 -11.98
C SER A 102 20.61 -8.23 -13.10
N ASN A 103 21.13 -8.05 -14.30
CA ASN A 103 20.32 -7.74 -15.50
C ASN A 103 19.39 -6.52 -15.33
N GLY A 104 19.85 -5.48 -14.63
CA GLY A 104 19.03 -4.29 -14.38
C GLY A 104 17.95 -4.49 -13.32
N ILE A 105 18.02 -5.54 -12.51
CA ILE A 105 17.07 -5.83 -11.44
C ILE A 105 17.80 -5.77 -10.10
N LEU A 106 17.22 -5.05 -9.13
CA LEU A 106 17.59 -5.18 -7.73
C LEU A 106 16.74 -6.30 -7.10
N SER A 107 17.38 -7.37 -6.69
CA SER A 107 16.78 -8.45 -5.89
C SER A 107 17.09 -8.22 -4.41
N ILE A 108 16.09 -8.00 -3.59
CA ILE A 108 16.18 -7.95 -2.13
C ILE A 108 15.81 -9.33 -1.61
N VAL A 109 16.80 -10.06 -1.11
CA VAL A 109 16.67 -11.49 -0.79
C VAL A 109 16.57 -11.70 0.72
N ALA A 110 15.44 -12.21 1.19
CA ALA A 110 15.32 -12.71 2.55
C ALA A 110 15.90 -14.14 2.63
N LYS A 111 16.82 -14.37 3.56
CA LYS A 111 17.48 -15.68 3.77
C LYS A 111 17.28 -16.12 5.21
N ARG A 112 17.16 -17.43 5.42
CA ARG A 112 17.26 -18.05 6.73
C ARG A 112 18.75 -18.31 7.03
N GLU A 113 19.35 -17.39 7.75
CA GLU A 113 20.75 -17.53 8.21
C GLU A 113 20.91 -16.78 9.53
N THR A 114 21.72 -17.35 10.44
CA THR A 114 21.95 -16.77 11.76
C THR A 114 23.06 -15.75 11.69
N VAL A 115 22.76 -14.53 12.16
CA VAL A 115 23.73 -13.42 12.27
C VAL A 115 23.58 -12.77 13.63
N THR A 116 24.71 -12.40 14.24
CA THR A 116 24.72 -11.55 15.44
C THR A 116 25.23 -10.16 15.06
N GLY A 117 24.47 -9.14 15.37
CA GLY A 117 24.80 -7.77 15.01
C GLY A 117 23.99 -6.75 15.83
N ALA A 118 24.10 -5.48 15.45
CA ALA A 118 23.43 -4.37 16.14
C ALA A 118 21.92 -4.55 16.10
N THR A 119 21.25 -4.32 17.24
CA THR A 119 19.78 -4.34 17.35
C THR A 119 19.13 -3.35 16.40
N LEU A 120 19.74 -2.15 16.26
CA LEU A 120 19.39 -1.12 15.27
C LEU A 120 20.69 -0.43 14.85
N PRO A 121 20.74 0.28 13.72
CA PRO A 121 21.93 1.08 13.37
C PRO A 121 22.31 2.12 14.42
N THR A 122 21.33 2.59 15.20
CA THR A 122 21.52 3.55 16.29
C THR A 122 21.64 2.92 17.68
N ASP A 123 21.44 1.59 17.78
CA ASP A 123 21.60 0.82 19.00
C ASP A 123 22.55 -0.35 18.75
N PRO A 124 23.84 -0.23 19.12
CA PRO A 124 24.84 -1.24 18.85
C PRO A 124 24.74 -2.48 19.74
N THR A 125 23.77 -2.56 20.65
CA THR A 125 23.55 -3.73 21.51
C THR A 125 23.42 -4.98 20.65
N PRO A 126 24.26 -6.01 20.84
CA PRO A 126 24.24 -7.22 20.05
C PRO A 126 22.94 -8.00 20.23
N LYS A 127 22.34 -8.41 19.12
CA LYS A 127 21.20 -9.32 19.05
C LYS A 127 21.47 -10.39 18.02
N THR A 128 21.02 -11.61 18.29
CA THR A 128 21.04 -12.70 17.31
C THR A 128 19.75 -12.73 16.52
N PHE A 129 19.90 -12.76 15.21
CA PHE A 129 18.81 -12.80 14.23
C PHE A 129 18.86 -14.15 13.51
N GLU A 130 17.70 -14.72 13.18
CA GLU A 130 17.59 -15.99 12.43
C GLU A 130 17.41 -15.78 10.93
N PHE A 131 17.24 -14.52 10.51
CA PHE A 131 17.08 -14.14 9.11
C PHE A 131 17.99 -12.96 8.77
N THR A 132 18.36 -12.89 7.51
CA THR A 132 18.93 -11.68 6.91
C THR A 132 18.05 -11.21 5.76
N SER A 133 18.12 -9.93 5.44
CA SER A 133 17.42 -9.33 4.32
C SER A 133 18.10 -8.03 3.87
N GLY A 134 17.47 -7.28 2.97
CA GLY A 134 17.99 -6.03 2.46
C GLY A 134 17.05 -4.84 2.65
N ARG A 135 17.66 -3.66 2.87
CA ARG A 135 16.99 -2.35 2.86
C ARG A 135 17.91 -1.32 2.23
N VAL A 136 17.33 -0.51 1.33
CA VAL A 136 18.01 0.64 0.72
C VAL A 136 17.17 1.91 0.87
N GLU A 137 17.86 3.04 1.02
CA GLU A 137 17.26 4.36 1.17
C GLU A 137 17.89 5.33 0.18
N SER A 138 17.09 6.07 -0.57
CA SER A 138 17.63 7.04 -1.53
C SER A 138 18.48 8.10 -0.82
N LYS A 139 19.62 8.46 -1.43
CA LYS A 139 20.43 9.61 -0.98
C LYS A 139 19.76 10.93 -1.29
N THR A 140 18.93 10.95 -2.33
CA THR A 140 18.13 12.10 -2.71
C THR A 140 16.87 12.16 -1.87
N ASN A 141 16.56 13.34 -1.34
CA ASN A 141 15.31 13.64 -0.66
C ASN A 141 14.35 14.36 -1.60
N PHE A 142 13.06 14.15 -1.39
CA PHE A 142 11.97 14.73 -2.15
C PHE A 142 11.04 15.53 -1.24
N SER A 143 10.39 16.56 -1.80
CA SER A 143 9.50 17.44 -1.03
C SER A 143 8.42 18.04 -1.92
N ALA A 144 7.16 17.87 -1.54
CA ALA A 144 6.09 18.68 -2.08
C ALA A 144 6.13 20.08 -1.44
N SER A 145 6.22 21.13 -2.28
CA SER A 145 6.42 22.50 -1.84
C SER A 145 5.76 23.49 -2.81
N GLN A 146 5.87 24.78 -2.54
CA GLN A 146 5.35 25.80 -3.46
C GLN A 146 6.04 25.79 -4.83
N SER A 147 7.34 25.50 -4.86
CA SER A 147 8.12 25.36 -6.11
C SER A 147 8.00 24.00 -6.76
N THR A 148 7.48 23.03 -6.06
CA THR A 148 7.28 21.65 -6.52
C THR A 148 5.94 21.15 -5.96
N PRO A 149 4.81 21.65 -6.47
CA PRO A 149 3.48 21.38 -5.90
C PRO A 149 3.11 19.91 -5.83
N LYS A 150 3.62 19.13 -6.78
CA LYS A 150 3.34 17.69 -6.90
C LYS A 150 4.61 16.88 -7.01
N VAL A 151 4.72 15.85 -6.21
CA VAL A 151 5.77 14.82 -6.30
C VAL A 151 5.09 13.48 -6.55
N ARG A 152 5.55 12.75 -7.57
CA ARG A 152 5.06 11.41 -7.91
C ARG A 152 6.20 10.42 -7.76
N MET A 153 6.12 9.53 -6.77
CA MET A 153 7.08 8.47 -6.51
C MET A 153 6.54 7.17 -7.08
N ILE A 154 7.35 6.47 -7.87
CA ILE A 154 6.91 5.33 -8.68
C ILE A 154 7.98 4.25 -8.63
N SER A 155 7.56 2.99 -8.50
CA SER A 155 8.47 1.85 -8.65
C SER A 155 7.76 0.66 -9.30
N ARG A 156 8.48 -0.06 -10.17
CA ARG A 156 8.03 -1.32 -10.76
C ARG A 156 8.63 -2.47 -9.98
N ILE A 157 7.74 -3.25 -9.34
CA ILE A 157 8.12 -4.23 -8.34
C ILE A 157 7.40 -5.55 -8.61
N LYS A 158 8.10 -6.68 -8.42
CA LYS A 158 7.50 -8.01 -8.27
C LYS A 158 7.61 -8.44 -6.82
N LEU A 159 6.47 -8.69 -6.18
CA LEU A 159 6.41 -9.00 -4.76
C LEU A 159 6.83 -10.45 -4.47
N PRO A 160 7.45 -10.73 -3.31
CA PRO A 160 7.72 -12.08 -2.87
C PRO A 160 6.43 -12.78 -2.43
N ALA A 161 6.25 -14.04 -2.82
CA ALA A 161 5.25 -14.91 -2.23
C ALA A 161 5.74 -15.50 -0.91
N GLY A 162 4.80 -15.86 -0.01
CA GLY A 162 5.06 -16.65 1.17
C GLY A 162 4.81 -15.97 2.50
N TYR A 163 4.48 -16.77 3.50
CA TYR A 163 4.17 -16.30 4.84
C TYR A 163 5.40 -15.71 5.54
N GLY A 164 5.22 -14.52 6.11
CA GLY A 164 6.28 -13.78 6.79
C GLY A 164 7.08 -12.84 5.89
N MET A 165 6.85 -12.82 4.58
CA MET A 165 7.47 -11.86 3.67
C MET A 165 6.69 -10.54 3.70
N TRP A 166 7.35 -9.47 4.14
CA TRP A 166 6.82 -8.11 4.26
C TRP A 166 7.62 -7.15 3.36
N PRO A 167 7.36 -7.14 2.05
CA PRO A 167 7.93 -6.16 1.15
C PRO A 167 7.31 -4.79 1.41
N ALA A 168 8.13 -3.74 1.32
CA ALA A 168 7.69 -2.36 1.44
C ALA A 168 8.39 -1.44 0.43
N PHE A 169 7.60 -0.55 -0.16
CA PHE A 169 8.01 0.64 -0.91
C PHE A 169 7.34 1.84 -0.28
N TRP A 170 8.14 2.73 0.31
CA TRP A 170 7.69 3.81 1.15
C TRP A 170 8.64 4.99 1.16
N SER A 171 8.27 6.08 1.78
CA SER A 171 9.15 7.24 1.99
C SER A 171 9.01 7.77 3.41
N TYR A 172 10.07 8.35 3.94
CA TYR A 172 10.06 9.00 5.24
C TYR A 172 11.19 10.00 5.39
N GLY A 173 11.09 10.85 6.42
CA GLY A 173 12.16 11.77 6.78
C GLY A 173 12.52 11.77 8.27
N ASP A 174 13.74 12.19 8.57
CA ASP A 174 14.24 12.27 9.95
C ASP A 174 14.10 13.66 10.56
N PRO A 175 13.88 13.72 11.89
CA PRO A 175 13.62 12.59 12.79
C PRO A 175 12.19 12.06 12.62
N TRP A 176 12.07 10.75 12.47
CA TRP A 176 10.76 10.10 12.32
C TRP A 176 9.85 10.34 13.53
N PRO A 177 8.54 10.58 13.40
CA PRO A 177 7.76 10.81 12.16
C PRO A 177 7.51 12.30 11.89
N THR A 178 8.42 13.21 12.30
CA THR A 178 8.19 14.67 12.22
C THR A 178 8.27 15.24 10.80
N GLN A 179 8.89 14.53 9.89
CA GLN A 179 8.92 14.87 8.46
C GLN A 179 7.80 14.19 7.68
N GLY A 180 7.11 13.23 8.29
CA GLY A 180 6.14 12.36 7.66
C GLY A 180 6.71 11.00 7.29
N GLU A 181 5.81 10.08 6.95
CA GLU A 181 6.05 8.80 6.32
C GLU A 181 4.86 8.53 5.39
N ILE A 182 5.14 8.05 4.19
CA ILE A 182 4.13 7.66 3.20
C ILE A 182 4.43 6.23 2.76
N ASP A 183 3.57 5.29 3.14
CA ASP A 183 3.65 3.90 2.71
C ASP A 183 2.94 3.77 1.37
N ILE A 184 3.73 3.60 0.31
CA ILE A 184 3.21 3.50 -1.05
C ILE A 184 2.66 2.09 -1.28
N MET A 185 3.38 1.09 -0.78
CA MET A 185 2.98 -0.30 -0.79
C MET A 185 3.62 -1.05 0.38
N GLU A 186 2.78 -1.72 1.19
CA GLU A 186 3.19 -2.72 2.16
C GLU A 186 2.34 -3.98 1.95
N ALA A 187 2.95 -5.13 1.75
CA ALA A 187 2.22 -6.34 1.47
C ALA A 187 2.59 -7.51 2.39
N ARG A 188 1.69 -8.47 2.50
CA ARG A 188 1.96 -9.79 3.07
C ARG A 188 2.10 -10.79 1.94
N GLY A 189 3.24 -11.44 1.82
CA GLY A 189 3.51 -12.37 0.74
C GLY A 189 2.56 -13.58 0.67
N ASN A 190 1.83 -13.86 1.74
CA ASN A 190 0.75 -14.86 1.77
C ASN A 190 -0.64 -14.30 1.43
N GLU A 191 -0.74 -13.01 1.12
CA GLU A 191 -1.97 -12.34 0.66
C GLU A 191 -1.76 -11.74 -0.75
N PRO A 192 -1.59 -12.58 -1.80
CA PRO A 192 -1.09 -12.14 -3.10
C PRO A 192 -2.01 -11.16 -3.85
N PHE A 193 -3.23 -10.97 -3.40
CA PHE A 193 -4.22 -10.07 -3.99
C PHE A 193 -4.45 -8.79 -3.19
N LYS A 194 -3.62 -8.53 -2.17
CA LYS A 194 -3.83 -7.39 -1.27
C LYS A 194 -2.53 -6.71 -0.89
N TYR A 195 -2.61 -5.41 -0.72
CA TYR A 195 -1.58 -4.64 -0.04
C TYR A 195 -2.19 -3.49 0.73
N GLN A 196 -1.39 -2.87 1.60
CA GLN A 196 -1.78 -1.73 2.41
C GLN A 196 -1.03 -0.49 1.94
N THR A 197 -1.71 0.66 2.01
CA THR A 197 -1.13 1.99 1.93
C THR A 197 -1.34 2.71 3.24
N ALA A 198 -0.43 3.59 3.64
CA ALA A 198 -0.63 4.38 4.84
C ALA A 198 0.11 5.72 4.76
N TYR A 199 -0.10 6.59 5.75
CA TYR A 199 0.78 7.71 6.04
C TYR A 199 0.86 7.92 7.55
N TRP A 200 2.02 8.36 8.05
CA TRP A 200 2.24 8.59 9.47
C TRP A 200 2.81 9.99 9.71
N TYR A 201 2.44 10.58 10.83
CA TYR A 201 2.91 11.89 11.23
C TYR A 201 2.96 12.05 12.74
N GLY A 202 3.91 12.81 13.22
CA GLY A 202 4.02 13.20 14.62
C GLY A 202 4.77 14.52 14.76
N ARG A 203 4.57 15.20 15.89
CA ARG A 203 5.21 16.48 16.20
C ARG A 203 6.52 16.32 16.96
N ARG A 204 6.83 15.12 17.44
CA ARG A 204 8.04 14.78 18.18
C ARG A 204 8.62 13.47 17.65
N ALA A 205 9.95 13.40 17.65
CA ALA A 205 10.66 12.20 17.28
C ALA A 205 10.17 10.98 18.06
N GLY A 206 9.94 9.88 17.37
CA GLY A 206 9.46 8.62 17.92
C GLY A 206 7.99 8.59 18.37
N VAL A 207 7.22 9.68 18.17
CA VAL A 207 5.82 9.76 18.64
C VAL A 207 4.89 10.01 17.47
N ASN A 208 4.26 8.96 16.99
CA ASN A 208 3.21 9.03 15.98
C ASN A 208 1.87 9.48 16.60
N ILE A 209 1.18 10.41 15.95
CA ILE A 209 -0.14 10.94 16.34
C ILE A 209 -1.20 10.79 15.25
N ALA A 210 -0.83 10.35 14.06
CA ALA A 210 -1.77 10.08 12.98
C ALA A 210 -2.58 8.80 13.28
N ASN A 211 -3.88 8.84 12.99
CA ASN A 211 -4.82 7.74 13.21
C ASN A 211 -5.65 7.50 11.95
N ASN A 212 -6.06 6.24 11.72
CA ASN A 212 -6.92 5.84 10.58
C ASN A 212 -6.33 6.27 9.24
N THR A 213 -5.01 6.12 9.12
CA THR A 213 -4.25 6.56 7.96
C THR A 213 -4.08 5.47 6.91
N GLU A 214 -4.38 4.23 7.28
CA GLU A 214 -4.26 3.06 6.42
C GLU A 214 -5.34 3.04 5.34
N GLY A 215 -4.98 2.52 4.18
CA GLY A 215 -5.85 2.17 3.07
C GLY A 215 -5.51 0.76 2.57
N TYR A 216 -6.52 -0.05 2.31
CA TYR A 216 -6.34 -1.41 1.79
C TYR A 216 -6.73 -1.46 0.33
N VAL A 217 -5.89 -2.07 -0.49
CA VAL A 217 -6.10 -2.27 -1.91
C VAL A 217 -6.26 -3.76 -2.17
N THR A 218 -7.31 -4.12 -2.90
CA THR A 218 -7.49 -5.47 -3.43
C THR A 218 -7.28 -5.43 -4.94
N SER A 219 -6.37 -6.26 -5.44
CA SER A 219 -6.12 -6.46 -6.86
C SER A 219 -6.93 -7.64 -7.38
N ASP A 220 -7.35 -7.57 -8.62
CA ASP A 220 -8.04 -8.68 -9.30
C ASP A 220 -7.05 -9.74 -9.80
N ILE A 221 -5.75 -9.41 -9.81
CA ILE A 221 -4.67 -10.33 -10.20
C ILE A 221 -3.62 -10.45 -9.09
N SER A 222 -2.83 -11.52 -9.12
CA SER A 222 -1.79 -11.78 -8.14
C SER A 222 -0.63 -10.80 -8.26
N LEU A 223 -0.32 -10.09 -7.18
CA LEU A 223 0.79 -9.14 -7.09
C LEU A 223 2.15 -9.84 -6.93
N THR A 224 2.17 -11.16 -6.74
CA THR A 224 3.40 -11.95 -6.58
C THR A 224 3.81 -12.68 -7.85
N ASP A 225 2.92 -12.81 -8.84
CA ASP A 225 3.17 -13.60 -10.05
C ASP A 225 3.80 -12.80 -11.18
N CYS A 226 3.52 -11.51 -11.24
CA CYS A 226 4.03 -10.61 -12.28
C CYS A 226 4.52 -9.26 -11.72
N TRP A 227 5.01 -8.41 -12.61
CA TRP A 227 5.46 -7.07 -12.29
C TRP A 227 4.29 -6.10 -12.22
N HIS A 228 4.34 -5.22 -11.23
CA HIS A 228 3.35 -4.17 -11.02
C HIS A 228 4.02 -2.83 -10.78
N VAL A 229 3.32 -1.74 -11.08
CA VAL A 229 3.78 -0.37 -10.82
C VAL A 229 2.98 0.21 -9.67
N PHE A 230 3.67 0.46 -8.56
CA PHE A 230 3.11 1.09 -7.37
C PHE A 230 3.50 2.57 -7.34
N GLU A 231 2.55 3.45 -7.03
CA GLU A 231 2.77 4.88 -7.13
C GLU A 231 2.04 5.66 -6.03
N VAL A 232 2.61 6.81 -5.66
CA VAL A 232 1.91 7.85 -4.91
C VAL A 232 2.12 9.21 -5.54
N ILE A 233 1.09 10.02 -5.57
CA ILE A 233 1.16 11.46 -5.87
C ILE A 233 0.98 12.20 -4.56
N TRP A 234 2.02 12.92 -4.16
CA TRP A 234 2.05 13.74 -2.96
C TRP A 234 1.84 15.21 -3.32
N GLU A 235 0.76 15.79 -2.82
CA GLU A 235 0.39 17.19 -2.93
C GLU A 235 0.20 17.80 -1.53
N LYS A 236 0.04 19.12 -1.45
CA LYS A 236 -0.10 19.82 -0.17
C LYS A 236 -1.18 19.23 0.77
N ASN A 237 -2.32 18.88 0.21
CA ASN A 237 -3.50 18.46 0.98
C ASN A 237 -3.97 17.05 0.66
N THR A 238 -3.30 16.36 -0.27
CA THR A 238 -3.80 15.09 -0.83
C THR A 238 -2.66 14.14 -1.07
N LEU A 239 -2.88 12.87 -0.76
CA LEU A 239 -2.10 11.73 -1.19
C LEU A 239 -2.99 10.86 -2.07
N THR A 240 -2.51 10.52 -3.27
CA THR A 240 -3.23 9.65 -4.21
C THR A 240 -2.35 8.48 -4.57
N TRP A 241 -2.78 7.27 -4.25
CA TRP A 241 -2.07 6.03 -4.58
C TRP A 241 -2.63 5.41 -5.84
N LEU A 242 -1.74 4.87 -6.66
CA LEU A 242 -2.09 4.18 -7.89
C LEU A 242 -1.45 2.79 -7.92
N LEU A 243 -2.14 1.85 -8.54
CA LEU A 243 -1.64 0.54 -8.93
C LEU A 243 -1.79 0.42 -10.45
N ASP A 244 -0.69 0.17 -11.16
CA ASP A 244 -0.66 0.00 -12.62
C ASP A 244 -1.37 1.15 -13.36
N GLY A 245 -1.09 2.38 -12.92
CA GLY A 245 -1.65 3.60 -13.48
C GLY A 245 -3.09 3.92 -13.07
N GLN A 246 -3.77 3.04 -12.33
CA GLN A 246 -5.14 3.23 -11.85
C GLN A 246 -5.15 3.79 -10.43
N VAL A 247 -5.94 4.84 -10.17
CA VAL A 247 -6.12 5.38 -8.81
C VAL A 247 -6.89 4.36 -7.95
N VAL A 248 -6.27 3.94 -6.84
CA VAL A 248 -6.84 2.94 -5.93
C VAL A 248 -7.21 3.51 -4.56
N VAL A 249 -6.49 4.52 -4.08
CA VAL A 249 -6.76 5.20 -2.81
C VAL A 249 -6.51 6.70 -2.98
N THR A 250 -7.37 7.52 -2.41
CA THR A 250 -7.13 8.97 -2.25
C THR A 250 -7.48 9.37 -0.83
N LYS A 251 -6.57 10.10 -0.18
CA LYS A 251 -6.80 10.68 1.14
C LYS A 251 -6.53 12.18 1.09
N SER A 252 -7.37 12.96 1.75
CA SER A 252 -7.27 14.42 1.75
C SER A 252 -7.45 14.97 3.17
N GLY A 253 -6.73 16.05 3.47
CA GLY A 253 -6.80 16.70 4.79
C GLY A 253 -6.09 15.91 5.89
N GLY A 254 -6.68 15.83 7.09
CA GLY A 254 -6.07 15.17 8.24
C GLY A 254 -4.69 15.74 8.57
N TRP A 255 -3.68 14.86 8.68
CA TRP A 255 -2.29 15.25 8.94
C TRP A 255 -1.47 15.47 7.66
N ILE A 256 -2.02 15.20 6.46
CA ILE A 256 -1.32 15.33 5.17
C ILE A 256 -0.73 16.74 4.94
N PRO A 257 -1.44 17.85 5.23
CA PRO A 257 -0.88 19.19 5.10
C PRO A 257 0.39 19.45 5.91
N ASN A 258 0.64 18.65 6.94
CA ASN A 258 1.83 18.77 7.79
C ASN A 258 3.11 18.24 7.12
N PHE A 259 2.97 17.42 6.06
CA PHE A 259 4.10 16.93 5.25
C PHE A 259 4.60 17.98 4.27
N TYR A 260 3.75 18.94 3.91
CA TYR A 260 4.10 19.96 2.94
C TYR A 260 5.34 20.75 3.38
N ARG A 261 6.32 20.85 2.51
CA ARG A 261 7.68 21.41 2.76
C ARG A 261 8.54 20.55 3.70
N LYS A 262 8.11 19.35 4.00
CA LYS A 262 8.96 18.36 4.66
C LYS A 262 9.74 17.59 3.61
N THR A 263 10.76 16.87 4.04
CA THR A 263 11.63 16.11 3.14
C THR A 263 11.62 14.65 3.49
N GLU A 264 11.38 13.81 2.49
CA GLU A 264 11.36 12.36 2.64
C GLU A 264 12.31 11.71 1.63
N ARG A 265 12.90 10.59 2.01
CA ARG A 265 13.67 9.71 1.13
C ARG A 265 12.89 8.44 0.86
N ILE A 266 13.07 7.91 -0.35
CA ILE A 266 12.47 6.64 -0.75
C ILE A 266 13.19 5.50 -0.07
N THR A 267 12.44 4.52 0.41
CA THR A 267 12.93 3.30 1.03
C THR A 267 12.30 2.08 0.35
N LEU A 268 13.15 1.08 0.12
CA LEU A 268 12.77 -0.25 -0.35
C LEU A 268 13.35 -1.28 0.60
N ASN A 269 12.51 -2.17 1.11
CA ASN A 269 12.98 -3.26 1.97
C ASN A 269 12.09 -4.51 1.86
N LEU A 270 12.66 -5.62 2.28
CA LEU A 270 11.91 -6.85 2.53
C LEU A 270 12.08 -7.21 4.00
N ALA A 271 11.11 -6.84 4.84
CA ALA A 271 11.07 -7.26 6.23
C ALA A 271 10.61 -8.72 6.36
N VAL A 272 10.91 -9.32 7.50
CA VAL A 272 10.58 -10.72 7.79
C VAL A 272 9.80 -10.80 9.10
N GLY A 273 8.59 -11.31 9.05
CA GLY A 273 7.72 -11.50 10.22
C GLY A 273 7.30 -10.21 10.89
N GLY A 274 7.59 -10.07 12.18
CA GLY A 274 7.30 -8.87 12.97
C GLY A 274 5.82 -8.63 13.29
N GLY A 275 5.56 -7.43 13.82
CA GLY A 275 4.23 -7.02 14.27
C GLY A 275 3.17 -7.05 13.18
N PHE A 276 3.54 -6.78 11.93
CA PHE A 276 2.64 -6.84 10.76
C PHE A 276 2.03 -8.23 10.53
N PHE A 277 2.71 -9.28 10.99
CA PHE A 277 2.24 -10.68 10.98
C PHE A 277 1.78 -11.18 12.36
N GLY A 278 1.64 -10.31 13.37
CA GLY A 278 1.27 -10.72 14.71
C GLY A 278 2.41 -11.42 15.47
N ASN A 279 3.67 -11.10 15.15
CA ASN A 279 4.88 -11.67 15.76
C ASN A 279 4.95 -13.21 15.65
N PRO A 280 4.99 -13.76 14.44
CA PRO A 280 5.01 -15.20 14.23
C PRO A 280 6.32 -15.82 14.72
N PRO A 281 6.32 -17.11 15.12
CA PRO A 281 7.56 -17.79 15.43
C PRO A 281 8.43 -17.97 14.17
N PRO A 282 9.76 -17.86 14.27
CA PRO A 282 10.66 -17.98 13.13
C PRO A 282 10.47 -19.25 12.30
N SER A 283 10.10 -20.37 12.95
CA SER A 283 9.88 -21.66 12.28
C SER A 283 8.75 -21.66 11.24
N SER A 284 7.78 -20.74 11.36
CA SER A 284 6.65 -20.64 10.42
C SER A 284 6.95 -19.79 9.19
N ILE A 285 8.07 -19.08 9.17
CA ILE A 285 8.44 -18.15 8.10
C ILE A 285 9.03 -18.90 6.91
N VAL A 286 8.67 -18.49 5.70
CA VAL A 286 9.35 -18.88 4.47
C VAL A 286 10.27 -17.77 3.98
N THR A 287 11.24 -18.10 3.13
CA THR A 287 12.12 -17.11 2.50
C THR A 287 11.59 -16.70 1.14
N GLY A 288 11.96 -15.50 0.69
CA GLY A 288 11.50 -14.97 -0.59
C GLY A 288 12.39 -13.86 -1.11
N THR A 289 12.05 -13.36 -2.29
CA THR A 289 12.80 -12.28 -2.94
C THR A 289 11.82 -11.25 -3.48
N MET A 290 11.99 -10.00 -3.07
CA MET A 290 11.39 -8.84 -3.70
C MET A 290 12.28 -8.39 -4.85
N GLN A 291 11.74 -8.21 -6.04
CA GLN A 291 12.48 -7.74 -7.19
C GLN A 291 12.02 -6.33 -7.58
N VAL A 292 12.96 -5.44 -7.85
CA VAL A 292 12.71 -4.05 -8.26
C VAL A 292 13.39 -3.82 -9.60
N ASP A 293 12.58 -3.47 -10.61
CA ASP A 293 13.06 -3.18 -11.96
C ASP A 293 13.62 -1.75 -12.03
N TRP A 294 12.83 -0.80 -11.55
CA TRP A 294 13.26 0.60 -11.50
C TRP A 294 12.50 1.40 -10.43
N VAL A 295 13.09 2.52 -10.04
CA VAL A 295 12.46 3.58 -9.23
C VAL A 295 12.56 4.90 -9.99
N LYS A 296 11.46 5.64 -10.06
CA LYS A 296 11.40 6.95 -10.73
C LYS A 296 10.65 7.95 -9.86
N VAL A 297 11.09 9.21 -9.93
CA VAL A 297 10.37 10.33 -9.32
C VAL A 297 10.13 11.41 -10.36
N PHE A 298 8.89 11.85 -10.44
CA PHE A 298 8.47 12.97 -11.27
C PHE A 298 7.93 14.09 -10.41
N THR A 299 8.04 15.31 -10.92
CA THR A 299 7.43 16.50 -10.33
C THR A 299 6.60 17.22 -11.37
N SER A 300 5.55 17.90 -10.93
CA SER A 300 4.72 18.76 -11.78
C SER A 300 4.35 20.03 -11.02
N ASN A 301 4.11 21.11 -11.77
CA ASN A 301 3.62 22.39 -11.27
C ASN A 301 2.10 22.37 -11.06
#